data_f79f36e309fd40f86b7f7d704fc7c6b3
#
_entry.id   f79f36e309fd40f86b7f7d704fc7c6b3
#
_cell.length_a   1.000
_cell.length_b   1.000
_cell.length_c   1.000
_cell.angle_alpha   90.00
_cell.angle_beta   90.00
_cell.angle_gamma   90.00
#
_symmetry.space_group_name_H-M   'P 1'
#
loop_
_entity.id
_entity.type
_entity.pdbx_description
1 polymer ?
#
loop_
_entity_poly.entity_id
_entity_poly.type
_entity_poly.pdbx_seq_one_letter_code
_entity_poly.pdbx_strand_id
1 'polypeptide(L)'
;HDVRTPLALIMGWAEQLERDAETPAASRRKATGIRTQCEKLRTLIDDLNLTSKLEYGAQPLRRKSLRAGPLFRALVAQFCENAQEKKCEIALEQSEQSEQAMLCADRALLERLLENLLNNSIRHNPGRVSITVRTEAADGCFCLTVADDGCGYPPAVLAAMNAPEPCENAPHILGLHVVEQIAIAHGGKAEFAQNIPQGAKTVISLPME
;
A
#
# COMPACT_ATOMS: atom_id res chain seq x y z
N HIS A 1 12.90 -14.98 -10.43
CA HIS A 1 13.70 -15.78 -9.45
C HIS A 1 15.14 -15.27 -9.35
N ASP A 2 15.73 -14.88 -10.48
CA ASP A 2 17.18 -14.58 -10.57
C ASP A 2 17.65 -13.38 -9.72
N VAL A 3 16.79 -12.39 -9.46
CA VAL A 3 17.13 -11.19 -8.67
C VAL A 3 16.96 -11.39 -7.16
N ARG A 4 16.06 -12.27 -6.73
CA ARG A 4 15.80 -12.49 -5.29
C ARG A 4 16.98 -13.16 -4.57
N THR A 5 17.64 -14.09 -5.22
CA THR A 5 18.78 -14.83 -4.64
C THR A 5 19.98 -13.92 -4.34
N PRO A 6 20.53 -13.13 -5.30
CA PRO A 6 21.62 -12.22 -5.00
C PRO A 6 21.23 -11.14 -3.98
N LEU A 7 19.98 -10.67 -4.01
CA LEU A 7 19.49 -9.69 -3.03
C LEU A 7 19.49 -10.27 -1.61
N ALA A 8 19.06 -11.52 -1.42
CA ALA A 8 19.06 -12.20 -0.13
C ALA A 8 20.50 -12.39 0.40
N LEU A 9 21.46 -12.68 -0.48
CA LEU A 9 22.88 -12.79 -0.10
C LEU A 9 23.44 -11.45 0.38
N ILE A 10 23.18 -10.36 -0.35
CA ILE A 10 23.63 -9.01 0.05
C ILE A 10 23.01 -8.61 1.40
N MET A 11 21.72 -8.91 1.61
CA MET A 11 21.06 -8.69 2.89
C MET A 11 21.72 -9.47 4.03
N GLY A 12 22.01 -10.77 3.80
CA GLY A 12 22.68 -11.61 4.79
C GLY A 12 24.05 -11.09 5.19
N TRP A 13 24.84 -10.62 4.23
CA TRP A 13 26.15 -10.00 4.51
C TRP A 13 26.01 -8.69 5.28
N ALA A 14 25.03 -7.86 4.95
CA ALA A 14 24.77 -6.64 5.70
C ALA A 14 24.36 -6.93 7.14
N GLU A 15 23.48 -7.91 7.37
CA GLU A 15 23.06 -8.35 8.71
C GLU A 15 24.26 -8.91 9.52
N GLN A 16 25.15 -9.66 8.87
CA GLN A 16 26.35 -10.17 9.52
C GLN A 16 27.25 -9.04 10.01
N LEU A 17 27.49 -8.00 9.16
CA LEU A 17 28.25 -6.81 9.53
C LEU A 17 27.58 -5.98 10.65
N GLU A 18 26.24 -5.95 10.71
CA GLU A 18 25.50 -5.28 11.78
C GLU A 18 25.66 -5.99 13.14
N ARG A 19 25.69 -7.33 13.14
CA ARG A 19 25.78 -8.17 14.34
C ARG A 19 27.21 -8.34 14.86
N ASP A 20 28.20 -8.17 14.01
CA ASP A 20 29.60 -8.33 14.37
C ASP A 20 30.05 -7.19 15.31
N ALA A 21 30.44 -7.56 16.53
CA ALA A 21 30.89 -6.62 17.57
C ALA A 21 32.18 -5.89 17.20
N GLU A 22 33.05 -6.50 16.38
CA GLU A 22 34.33 -5.92 15.92
C GLU A 22 34.12 -4.92 14.77
N THR A 23 32.96 -4.91 14.14
CA THR A 23 32.68 -3.99 13.03
C THR A 23 32.62 -2.52 13.52
N PRO A 24 33.44 -1.61 12.94
CA PRO A 24 33.41 -0.20 13.31
C PRO A 24 32.01 0.42 13.13
N ALA A 25 31.61 1.34 14.01
CA ALA A 25 30.28 1.98 14.00
C ALA A 25 29.92 2.63 12.66
N ALA A 26 30.91 3.19 11.94
CA ALA A 26 30.71 3.76 10.61
C ALA A 26 30.33 2.69 9.57
N SER A 27 30.99 1.52 9.62
CA SER A 27 30.72 0.39 8.73
C SER A 27 29.36 -0.25 9.05
N ARG A 28 29.01 -0.35 10.33
CA ARG A 28 27.70 -0.85 10.78
C ARG A 28 26.57 0.03 10.27
N ARG A 29 26.70 1.37 10.33
CA ARG A 29 25.71 2.29 9.73
C ARG A 29 25.56 2.11 8.22
N LYS A 30 26.66 1.86 7.50
CA LYS A 30 26.63 1.56 6.06
C LYS A 30 25.91 0.24 5.79
N ALA A 31 26.15 -0.79 6.59
CA ALA A 31 25.49 -2.09 6.49
C ALA A 31 23.96 -1.95 6.68
N THR A 32 23.52 -1.19 7.70
CA THR A 32 22.09 -0.86 7.89
C THR A 32 21.51 -0.14 6.66
N GLY A 33 22.26 0.81 6.10
CA GLY A 33 21.84 1.47 4.86
C GLY A 33 21.67 0.51 3.67
N ILE A 34 22.64 -0.41 3.48
CA ILE A 34 22.57 -1.44 2.43
C ILE A 34 21.36 -2.34 2.65
N ARG A 35 21.14 -2.87 3.85
CA ARG A 35 20.02 -3.72 4.18
C ARG A 35 18.69 -3.01 3.88
N THR A 36 18.54 -1.76 4.31
CA THR A 36 17.34 -0.96 4.04
C THR A 36 17.08 -0.78 2.53
N GLN A 37 18.12 -0.55 1.72
CA GLN A 37 17.95 -0.45 0.27
C GLN A 37 17.59 -1.80 -0.37
N CYS A 38 18.16 -2.90 0.11
CA CYS A 38 17.79 -4.25 -0.35
C CYS A 38 16.33 -4.60 -0.02
N GLU A 39 15.83 -4.23 1.17
CA GLU A 39 14.42 -4.40 1.54
C GLU A 39 13.49 -3.62 0.60
N LYS A 40 13.84 -2.37 0.27
CA LYS A 40 13.10 -1.57 -0.72
C LYS A 40 13.08 -2.22 -2.10
N LEU A 41 14.25 -2.70 -2.59
CA LEU A 41 14.34 -3.39 -3.87
C LEU A 41 13.48 -4.66 -3.89
N ARG A 42 13.51 -5.45 -2.81
CA ARG A 42 12.66 -6.64 -2.67
C ARG A 42 11.17 -6.28 -2.78
N THR A 43 10.74 -5.24 -2.08
CA THR A 43 9.34 -4.76 -2.15
C THR A 43 8.97 -4.36 -3.58
N LEU A 44 9.84 -3.60 -4.28
CA LEU A 44 9.60 -3.20 -5.67
C LEU A 44 9.48 -4.40 -6.62
N ILE A 45 10.34 -5.41 -6.46
CA ILE A 45 10.29 -6.63 -7.27
C ILE A 45 8.99 -7.41 -6.98
N ASP A 46 8.59 -7.51 -5.72
CA ASP A 46 7.37 -8.20 -5.32
C ASP A 46 6.11 -7.45 -5.81
N ASP A 47 6.14 -6.12 -5.81
CA ASP A 47 5.07 -5.28 -6.36
C ASP A 47 4.97 -5.47 -7.88
N LEU A 48 6.09 -5.38 -8.61
CA LEU A 48 6.12 -5.58 -10.06
C LEU A 48 5.60 -6.98 -10.45
N ASN A 49 6.04 -8.02 -9.75
CA ASN A 49 5.59 -9.38 -10.01
C ASN A 49 4.10 -9.55 -9.71
N LEU A 50 3.58 -8.92 -8.65
CA LEU A 50 2.17 -8.98 -8.32
C LEU A 50 1.33 -8.25 -9.37
N THR A 51 1.71 -7.01 -9.73
CA THR A 51 1.02 -6.23 -10.75
C THR A 51 0.93 -7.00 -12.06
N SER A 52 2.07 -7.49 -12.56
CA SER A 52 2.11 -8.30 -13.78
C SER A 52 1.20 -9.55 -13.70
N LYS A 53 1.21 -10.28 -12.58
CA LYS A 53 0.34 -11.46 -12.43
C LYS A 53 -1.13 -11.10 -12.37
N LEU A 54 -1.50 -9.97 -11.77
CA LEU A 54 -2.89 -9.51 -11.72
C LEU A 54 -3.35 -9.06 -13.12
N GLU A 55 -2.55 -8.30 -13.85
CA GLU A 55 -2.83 -7.82 -15.21
C GLU A 55 -3.07 -8.99 -16.18
N TYR A 56 -2.25 -10.04 -16.10
CA TYR A 56 -2.39 -11.21 -16.98
C TYR A 56 -3.34 -12.28 -16.44
N GLY A 57 -4.05 -12.02 -15.34
CA GLY A 57 -4.97 -12.99 -14.73
C GLY A 57 -4.26 -14.25 -14.19
N ALA A 58 -2.94 -14.18 -14.03
CA ALA A 58 -2.11 -15.32 -13.57
C ALA A 58 -2.05 -15.44 -12.04
N GLN A 59 -2.64 -14.50 -11.30
CA GLN A 59 -2.73 -14.53 -9.84
C GLN A 59 -4.05 -15.18 -9.42
N PRO A 60 -4.06 -16.41 -8.90
CA PRO A 60 -5.28 -16.99 -8.34
C PRO A 60 -5.69 -16.25 -7.07
N LEU A 61 -6.88 -15.65 -7.05
CA LEU A 61 -7.42 -15.00 -5.88
C LEU A 61 -8.00 -16.02 -4.90
N ARG A 62 -7.59 -15.91 -3.64
CA ARG A 62 -8.13 -16.71 -2.54
C ARG A 62 -9.32 -15.98 -1.91
N ARG A 63 -10.37 -15.77 -2.70
CA ARG A 63 -11.56 -15.05 -2.24
C ARG A 63 -12.29 -15.82 -1.15
N LYS A 64 -12.71 -15.09 -0.12
CA LYS A 64 -13.58 -15.56 0.96
C LYS A 64 -14.62 -14.51 1.25
N SER A 65 -15.77 -14.93 1.72
CA SER A 65 -16.77 -14.01 2.28
C SER A 65 -16.25 -13.44 3.59
N LEU A 66 -16.07 -12.12 3.65
CA LEU A 66 -15.44 -11.38 4.75
C LEU A 66 -16.34 -10.22 5.17
N ARG A 67 -16.55 -10.05 6.49
CA ARG A 67 -17.21 -8.84 7.01
C ARG A 67 -16.23 -7.66 6.94
N ALA A 68 -16.61 -6.61 6.22
CA ALA A 68 -15.74 -5.46 5.96
C ALA A 68 -15.36 -4.70 7.24
N GLY A 69 -16.31 -4.44 8.14
CA GLY A 69 -16.04 -3.69 9.36
C GLY A 69 -14.93 -4.29 10.22
N PRO A 70 -15.06 -5.54 10.71
CA PRO A 70 -14.00 -6.19 11.47
C PRO A 70 -12.70 -6.35 10.69
N LEU A 71 -12.76 -6.58 9.37
CA LEU A 71 -11.58 -6.72 8.52
C LEU A 71 -10.75 -5.43 8.54
N PHE A 72 -11.34 -4.29 8.14
CA PHE A 72 -10.59 -3.04 8.04
C PHE A 72 -10.15 -2.51 9.41
N ARG A 73 -10.94 -2.74 10.46
CA ARG A 73 -10.51 -2.44 11.85
C ARG A 73 -9.25 -3.22 12.24
N ALA A 74 -9.21 -4.51 11.93
CA ALA A 74 -8.03 -5.33 12.20
C ALA A 74 -6.81 -4.91 11.37
N LEU A 75 -6.99 -4.60 10.07
CA LEU A 75 -5.91 -4.18 9.20
C LEU A 75 -5.31 -2.83 9.62
N VAL A 76 -6.15 -1.85 9.98
CA VAL A 76 -5.68 -0.54 10.48
C VAL A 76 -4.97 -0.70 11.81
N ALA A 77 -5.51 -1.49 12.75
CA ALA A 77 -4.87 -1.74 14.05
C ALA A 77 -3.49 -2.40 13.88
N GLN A 78 -3.39 -3.44 13.06
CA GLN A 78 -2.14 -4.12 12.75
C GLN A 78 -1.10 -3.17 12.12
N PHE A 79 -1.53 -2.29 11.20
CA PHE A 79 -0.65 -1.28 10.62
C PHE A 79 -0.15 -0.28 11.67
N CYS A 80 -1.02 0.19 12.57
CA CYS A 80 -0.65 1.10 13.66
C CYS A 80 0.37 0.48 14.62
N GLU A 81 0.21 -0.79 14.98
CA GLU A 81 1.19 -1.51 15.82
C GLU A 81 2.58 -1.57 15.17
N ASN A 82 2.63 -1.84 13.86
CA ASN A 82 3.88 -1.90 13.10
C ASN A 82 4.47 -0.51 12.80
N ALA A 83 3.68 0.56 12.93
CA ALA A 83 4.04 1.93 12.57
C ALA A 83 4.36 2.84 13.78
N GLN A 84 4.55 2.28 14.99
CA GLN A 84 4.71 3.04 16.25
C GLN A 84 5.81 4.12 16.22
N GLU A 85 6.83 3.99 15.38
CA GLU A 85 7.88 4.99 15.20
C GLU A 85 7.54 6.07 14.14
N LYS A 86 6.44 5.93 13.41
CA LYS A 86 6.08 6.83 12.32
C LYS A 86 5.28 8.03 12.87
N LYS A 87 5.61 9.21 12.41
CA LYS A 87 4.93 10.47 12.79
C LYS A 87 3.60 10.61 12.05
N CYS A 88 2.64 9.72 12.29
CA CYS A 88 1.32 9.77 11.69
C CYS A 88 0.23 9.53 12.73
N GLU A 89 -0.94 10.12 12.50
CA GLU A 89 -2.20 9.81 13.16
C GLU A 89 -3.12 9.15 12.16
N ILE A 90 -3.72 8.02 12.53
CA ILE A 90 -4.64 7.30 11.65
C ILE A 90 -5.99 7.20 12.34
N ALA A 91 -7.02 7.76 11.72
CA ALA A 91 -8.41 7.64 12.14
C ALA A 91 -9.15 6.65 11.24
N LEU A 92 -9.94 5.76 11.83
CA LEU A 92 -10.84 4.87 11.10
C LEU A 92 -12.28 5.31 11.34
N GLU A 93 -12.97 5.67 10.25
CA GLU A 93 -14.39 6.03 10.23
C GLU A 93 -15.18 4.98 9.46
N GLN A 94 -16.17 4.36 10.08
CA GLN A 94 -16.97 3.31 9.46
C GLN A 94 -18.45 3.67 9.55
N SER A 95 -19.18 3.61 8.42
CA SER A 95 -20.64 3.72 8.46
C SER A 95 -21.26 2.42 9.00
N GLU A 96 -22.45 2.49 9.57
CA GLU A 96 -23.15 1.32 10.10
C GLU A 96 -23.36 0.25 9.01
N GLN A 97 -23.67 0.68 7.80
CA GLN A 97 -23.84 -0.21 6.65
C GLN A 97 -22.52 -0.89 6.27
N SER A 98 -21.41 -0.15 6.29
CA SER A 98 -20.08 -0.71 5.96
C SER A 98 -19.59 -1.69 7.02
N GLU A 99 -19.95 -1.52 8.28
CA GLU A 99 -19.59 -2.48 9.35
C GLU A 99 -20.18 -3.87 9.11
N GLN A 100 -21.39 -3.93 8.51
CA GLN A 100 -22.10 -5.19 8.24
C GLN A 100 -21.88 -5.71 6.82
N ALA A 101 -21.31 -4.92 5.94
CA ALA A 101 -21.09 -5.27 4.55
C ALA A 101 -20.26 -6.57 4.40
N MET A 102 -20.69 -7.41 3.46
CA MET A 102 -19.99 -8.64 3.10
C MET A 102 -19.25 -8.45 1.77
N LEU A 103 -17.98 -8.85 1.75
CA LEU A 103 -17.10 -8.76 0.60
C LEU A 103 -16.58 -10.15 0.22
N CYS A 104 -16.72 -10.52 -1.06
CA CYS A 104 -16.03 -11.69 -1.60
C CYS A 104 -14.60 -11.31 -2.02
N ALA A 105 -13.65 -11.39 -1.11
CA ALA A 105 -12.34 -10.81 -1.31
C ALA A 105 -11.18 -11.68 -0.81
N ASP A 106 -9.99 -11.43 -1.36
CA ASP A 106 -8.71 -11.95 -0.87
C ASP A 106 -8.15 -11.00 0.19
N ARG A 107 -8.19 -11.44 1.45
CA ARG A 107 -7.73 -10.66 2.60
C ARG A 107 -6.30 -10.14 2.45
N ALA A 108 -5.39 -11.00 1.96
CA ALA A 108 -3.97 -10.63 1.86
C ALA A 108 -3.74 -9.53 0.81
N LEU A 109 -4.53 -9.54 -0.27
CA LEU A 109 -4.48 -8.48 -1.27
C LEU A 109 -5.10 -7.19 -0.75
N LEU A 110 -6.20 -7.23 0.00
CA LEU A 110 -6.78 -6.04 0.62
C LEU A 110 -5.84 -5.43 1.69
N GLU A 111 -5.15 -6.26 2.48
CA GLU A 111 -4.10 -5.82 3.39
C GLU A 111 -3.00 -5.07 2.65
N ARG A 112 -2.46 -5.66 1.57
CA ARG A 112 -1.43 -5.04 0.74
C ARG A 112 -1.89 -3.73 0.10
N LEU A 113 -3.14 -3.67 -0.38
CA LEU A 113 -3.75 -2.45 -0.90
C LEU A 113 -3.75 -1.33 0.15
N LEU A 114 -4.26 -1.62 1.35
CA LEU A 114 -4.31 -0.64 2.43
C LEU A 114 -2.91 -0.22 2.89
N GLU A 115 -1.97 -1.16 3.05
CA GLU A 115 -0.58 -0.86 3.40
C GLU A 115 0.10 0.05 2.36
N ASN A 116 -0.12 -0.17 1.07
CA ASN A 116 0.42 0.69 0.01
C ASN A 116 -0.11 2.12 0.14
N LEU A 117 -1.41 2.30 0.39
CA LEU A 117 -2.01 3.63 0.56
C LEU A 117 -1.48 4.34 1.80
N LEU A 118 -1.47 3.67 2.97
CA LEU A 118 -0.99 4.24 4.23
C LEU A 118 0.51 4.57 4.17
N ASN A 119 1.33 3.66 3.63
CA ASN A 119 2.75 3.91 3.46
C ASN A 119 3.03 5.05 2.45
N ASN A 120 2.20 5.21 1.42
CA ASN A 120 2.31 6.32 0.48
C ASN A 120 2.11 7.67 1.19
N SER A 121 1.04 7.80 1.98
CA SER A 121 0.76 9.00 2.77
C SER A 121 1.90 9.33 3.75
N ILE A 122 2.49 8.34 4.42
CA ILE A 122 3.60 8.56 5.36
C ILE A 122 4.90 8.94 4.63
N ARG A 123 5.22 8.24 3.53
CA ARG A 123 6.51 8.37 2.83
C ARG A 123 6.66 9.73 2.14
N HIS A 124 5.56 10.26 1.59
CA HIS A 124 5.58 11.51 0.83
C HIS A 124 5.35 12.76 1.71
N ASN A 125 5.11 12.58 3.00
CA ASN A 125 4.94 13.66 3.95
C ASN A 125 6.05 13.62 5.01
N PRO A 126 7.09 14.47 4.91
CA PRO A 126 8.25 14.44 5.83
C PRO A 126 7.91 14.90 7.25
N GLY A 127 6.76 15.55 7.44
CA GLY A 127 6.25 16.00 8.74
C GLY A 127 5.28 15.01 9.37
N ARG A 128 4.54 15.48 10.39
CA ARG A 128 3.38 14.76 10.92
C ARG A 128 2.26 14.81 9.90
N VAL A 129 1.61 13.69 9.66
CA VAL A 129 0.49 13.56 8.73
C VAL A 129 -0.70 12.90 9.43
N SER A 130 -1.90 13.43 9.21
CA SER A 130 -3.15 12.83 9.64
C SER A 130 -3.78 12.08 8.47
N ILE A 131 -4.08 10.80 8.68
CA ILE A 131 -4.65 9.93 7.67
C ILE A 131 -6.03 9.49 8.14
N THR A 132 -7.03 9.67 7.30
CA THR A 132 -8.38 9.15 7.53
C THR A 132 -8.64 7.97 6.63
N VAL A 133 -8.94 6.83 7.23
CA VAL A 133 -9.47 5.64 6.53
C VAL A 133 -10.97 5.62 6.76
N ARG A 134 -11.76 5.81 5.70
CA ARG A 134 -13.22 5.80 5.78
C ARG A 134 -13.78 4.64 5.00
N THR A 135 -14.79 3.96 5.56
CA THR A 135 -15.53 2.91 4.86
C THR A 135 -17.01 3.23 4.83
N GLU A 136 -17.60 3.08 3.66
CA GLU A 136 -19.03 3.30 3.39
C GLU A 136 -19.58 2.14 2.54
N ALA A 137 -20.85 1.88 2.65
CA ALA A 137 -21.53 0.86 1.83
C ALA A 137 -22.90 1.38 1.42
N ALA A 138 -23.17 1.38 0.11
CA ALA A 138 -24.43 1.77 -0.47
C ALA A 138 -24.60 1.10 -1.84
N ASP A 139 -25.86 0.82 -2.21
CA ASP A 139 -26.25 0.37 -3.57
C ASP A 139 -25.43 -0.81 -4.11
N GLY A 140 -25.11 -1.79 -3.26
CA GLY A 140 -24.31 -2.96 -3.65
C GLY A 140 -22.81 -2.70 -3.81
N CYS A 141 -22.35 -1.51 -3.44
CA CYS A 141 -20.96 -1.10 -3.52
C CYS A 141 -20.39 -0.78 -2.15
N PHE A 142 -19.20 -1.30 -1.86
CA PHE A 142 -18.39 -0.95 -0.71
C PHE A 142 -17.30 0.03 -1.13
N CYS A 143 -17.22 1.17 -0.45
CA CYS A 143 -16.22 2.20 -0.72
C CYS A 143 -15.22 2.30 0.44
N LEU A 144 -13.94 2.13 0.15
CA LEU A 144 -12.82 2.43 1.04
C LEU A 144 -12.15 3.73 0.57
N THR A 145 -12.18 4.75 1.41
CA THR A 145 -11.47 6.01 1.17
C THR A 145 -10.28 6.12 2.11
N VAL A 146 -9.10 6.38 1.55
CA VAL A 146 -7.90 6.76 2.31
C VAL A 146 -7.55 8.19 1.90
N ALA A 147 -7.55 9.11 2.86
CA ALA A 147 -7.26 10.52 2.65
C ALA A 147 -6.25 11.02 3.68
N ASP A 148 -5.32 11.86 3.25
CA ASP A 148 -4.37 12.53 4.14
C ASP A 148 -4.47 14.06 4.04
N ASP A 149 -3.86 14.75 4.99
CA ASP A 149 -3.74 16.21 5.05
C ASP A 149 -2.39 16.75 4.55
N GLY A 150 -1.65 15.91 3.82
CA GLY A 150 -0.28 16.18 3.37
C GLY A 150 -0.17 17.04 2.12
N CYS A 151 0.90 16.84 1.34
CA CYS A 151 1.17 17.60 0.12
C CYS A 151 0.30 17.21 -1.09
N GLY A 152 -0.43 16.11 -1.01
CA GLY A 152 -1.24 15.57 -2.10
C GLY A 152 -0.44 14.83 -3.17
N TYR A 153 -1.14 14.37 -4.20
CA TYR A 153 -0.50 13.74 -5.35
C TYR A 153 0.13 14.78 -6.27
N PRO A 154 1.37 14.59 -6.74
CA PRO A 154 1.93 15.42 -7.81
C PRO A 154 1.04 15.40 -9.05
N PRO A 155 0.88 16.53 -9.78
CA PRO A 155 0.05 16.59 -10.98
C PRO A 155 0.42 15.53 -12.03
N ALA A 156 1.72 15.24 -12.19
CA ALA A 156 2.19 14.21 -13.11
C ALA A 156 1.73 12.80 -12.71
N VAL A 157 1.63 12.51 -11.40
CA VAL A 157 1.11 11.23 -10.88
C VAL A 157 -0.38 11.11 -11.18
N LEU A 158 -1.17 12.14 -10.89
CA LEU A 158 -2.60 12.13 -11.20
C LEU A 158 -2.88 12.00 -12.70
N ALA A 159 -2.10 12.72 -13.53
CA ALA A 159 -2.22 12.60 -14.97
C ALA A 159 -1.92 11.18 -15.47
N ALA A 160 -0.88 10.53 -14.92
CA ALA A 160 -0.51 9.18 -15.29
C ALA A 160 -1.54 8.13 -14.81
N MET A 161 -2.08 8.27 -13.58
CA MET A 161 -3.09 7.35 -13.03
C MET A 161 -4.46 7.50 -13.68
N ASN A 162 -4.79 8.67 -14.21
CA ASN A 162 -6.07 8.93 -14.89
C ASN A 162 -5.96 8.86 -16.42
N ALA A 163 -4.79 8.52 -16.96
CA ALA A 163 -4.59 8.36 -18.41
C ALA A 163 -5.25 7.04 -18.89
N PRO A 164 -5.91 7.05 -20.07
CA PRO A 164 -6.49 5.83 -20.64
C PRO A 164 -5.45 4.81 -21.11
N GLU A 165 -4.20 5.24 -21.32
CA GLU A 165 -3.08 4.37 -21.72
C GLU A 165 -1.88 4.58 -20.79
N PRO A 166 -1.10 3.53 -20.48
CA PRO A 166 0.11 3.62 -19.67
C PRO A 166 1.10 4.63 -20.26
N CYS A 167 1.57 5.56 -19.44
CA CYS A 167 2.55 6.56 -19.86
C CYS A 167 3.96 5.98 -19.67
N GLU A 168 4.75 5.83 -20.74
CA GLU A 168 6.10 5.24 -20.70
C GLU A 168 7.08 5.96 -19.75
N ASN A 169 6.83 7.25 -19.47
CA ASN A 169 7.65 8.09 -18.59
C ASN A 169 6.94 8.42 -17.27
N ALA A 170 6.00 7.60 -16.83
CA ALA A 170 5.30 7.84 -15.57
C ALA A 170 6.28 7.81 -14.39
N PRO A 171 6.18 8.77 -13.43
CA PRO A 171 6.95 8.72 -12.21
C PRO A 171 6.68 7.41 -11.47
N HIS A 172 7.60 6.97 -10.59
CA HIS A 172 7.49 5.72 -9.85
C HIS A 172 6.21 5.63 -9.02
N ILE A 173 5.14 5.17 -9.66
CA ILE A 173 3.78 5.02 -9.10
C ILE A 173 3.42 3.55 -8.86
N LEU A 174 4.44 2.67 -8.83
CA LEU A 174 4.24 1.22 -8.74
C LEU A 174 3.30 0.83 -7.60
N GLY A 175 3.42 1.44 -6.43
CA GLY A 175 2.51 1.19 -5.30
C GLY A 175 1.04 1.53 -5.59
N LEU A 176 0.79 2.62 -6.36
CA LEU A 176 -0.57 2.99 -6.78
C LEU A 176 -1.10 2.04 -7.87
N HIS A 177 -0.25 1.58 -8.78
CA HIS A 177 -0.62 0.53 -9.73
C HIS A 177 -0.98 -0.79 -9.05
N VAL A 178 -0.26 -1.19 -8.00
CA VAL A 178 -0.62 -2.36 -7.19
C VAL A 178 -2.02 -2.17 -6.60
N VAL A 179 -2.33 -0.99 -6.06
CA VAL A 179 -3.66 -0.66 -5.51
C VAL A 179 -4.73 -0.79 -6.59
N GLU A 180 -4.52 -0.20 -7.75
CA GLU A 180 -5.43 -0.24 -8.89
C GLU A 180 -5.67 -1.68 -9.36
N GLN A 181 -4.61 -2.46 -9.59
CA GLN A 181 -4.72 -3.84 -10.06
C GLN A 181 -5.41 -4.75 -9.04
N ILE A 182 -5.19 -4.54 -7.74
CA ILE A 182 -5.92 -5.26 -6.70
C ILE A 182 -7.41 -4.91 -6.74
N ALA A 183 -7.77 -3.64 -6.90
CA ALA A 183 -9.18 -3.23 -7.00
C ALA A 183 -9.86 -3.85 -8.23
N ILE A 184 -9.22 -3.78 -9.40
CA ILE A 184 -9.71 -4.39 -10.65
C ILE A 184 -9.86 -5.91 -10.51
N ALA A 185 -8.87 -6.58 -9.92
CA ALA A 185 -8.93 -8.03 -9.69
C ALA A 185 -10.08 -8.46 -8.78
N HIS A 186 -10.60 -7.55 -7.92
CA HIS A 186 -11.78 -7.77 -7.10
C HIS A 186 -13.09 -7.33 -7.79
N GLY A 187 -13.04 -6.91 -9.06
CA GLY A 187 -14.20 -6.44 -9.82
C GLY A 187 -14.59 -5.00 -9.49
N GLY A 188 -13.68 -4.26 -8.87
CA GLY A 188 -13.85 -2.88 -8.45
C GLY A 188 -13.02 -1.89 -9.27
N LYS A 189 -12.84 -0.70 -8.73
CA LYS A 189 -12.00 0.37 -9.31
C LYS A 189 -11.29 1.17 -8.23
N ALA A 190 -10.21 1.86 -8.62
CA ALA A 190 -9.51 2.83 -7.80
C ALA A 190 -9.59 4.22 -8.47
N GLU A 191 -9.82 5.25 -7.69
CA GLU A 191 -9.85 6.65 -8.14
C GLU A 191 -8.88 7.46 -7.28
N PHE A 192 -8.03 8.26 -7.94
CA PHE A 192 -7.00 9.06 -7.29
C PHE A 192 -7.31 10.54 -7.49
N ALA A 193 -7.31 11.31 -6.42
CA ALA A 193 -7.65 12.73 -6.43
C ALA A 193 -6.86 13.52 -5.38
N GLN A 194 -6.92 14.85 -5.47
CA GLN A 194 -6.52 15.71 -4.36
C GLN A 194 -7.59 15.70 -3.27
N ASN A 195 -7.15 15.75 -2.02
CA ASN A 195 -8.01 15.97 -0.89
C ASN A 195 -8.30 17.46 -0.71
N ILE A 196 -9.42 17.79 -0.07
CA ILE A 196 -9.83 19.17 0.23
C ILE A 196 -9.84 19.36 1.77
N PRO A 197 -9.18 20.40 2.32
CA PRO A 197 -8.54 21.54 1.64
C PRO A 197 -7.17 21.23 1.04
N GLN A 198 -6.49 20.16 1.47
CA GLN A 198 -5.19 19.71 0.96
C GLN A 198 -4.98 18.22 1.25
N GLY A 199 -4.01 17.61 0.55
CA GLY A 199 -3.59 16.22 0.74
C GLY A 199 -3.96 15.31 -0.42
N ALA A 200 -3.67 14.02 -0.28
CA ALA A 200 -4.06 12.99 -1.24
C ALA A 200 -5.34 12.29 -0.81
N LYS A 201 -6.16 11.90 -1.78
CA LYS A 201 -7.36 11.09 -1.56
C LYS A 201 -7.40 9.95 -2.58
N THR A 202 -7.57 8.73 -2.10
CA THR A 202 -7.84 7.56 -2.94
C THR A 202 -9.15 6.93 -2.52
N VAL A 203 -9.98 6.61 -3.50
CA VAL A 203 -11.26 5.91 -3.29
C VAL A 203 -11.22 4.58 -4.01
N ILE A 204 -11.44 3.49 -3.28
CA ILE A 204 -11.53 2.14 -3.80
C ILE A 204 -12.99 1.71 -3.69
N SER A 205 -13.59 1.35 -4.82
CA SER A 205 -14.95 0.83 -4.89
C SER A 205 -14.91 -0.66 -5.18
N LEU A 206 -15.53 -1.47 -4.35
CA LEU A 206 -15.60 -2.93 -4.48
C LEU A 206 -17.06 -3.40 -4.52
N PRO A 207 -17.40 -4.41 -5.33
CA PRO A 207 -18.75 -5.02 -5.28
C PRO A 207 -18.96 -5.75 -3.94
N MET A 208 -20.15 -5.62 -3.37
CA MET A 208 -20.60 -6.42 -2.23
C MET A 208 -21.22 -7.75 -2.70
N GLU A 209 -21.27 -8.72 -1.78
CA GLU A 209 -22.04 -9.97 -1.98
C GLU A 209 -23.57 -9.74 -1.95
#